data_e017e1d4944b493ecb1e903b78276b56
#
_entry.id   e017e1d4944b493ecb1e903b78276b56
#
_cell.length_a   1.000
_cell.length_b   1.000
_cell.length_c   1.000
_cell.angle_alpha   90.00
_cell.angle_beta   90.00
_cell.angle_gamma   90.00
#
_symmetry.space_group_name_H-M   'P 1'
#
loop_
_entity.id
_entity.type
_entity.pdbx_description
1 polymer ?
#
loop_
_entity_poly.entity_id
_entity_poly.type
_entity_poly.pdbx_seq_one_letter_code
_entity_poly.pdbx_strand_id
1 'polypeptide(L)'
;MPTIRSALLGVAAAATFVTITYGQSILGPPSEANHFIETPKGWVHPKTPWGEPDIQATLNMMQAAGVPLERCANSYRFGGPPCDMNKKWWTEEEHAKRIADARGRGDLGRELIQKGEFGRALLTGVTDPATPQRQTNLIVDPPSGLLPELTPEAKRRALVMGSSWALPAEDPVYEDALDFDFWDNCRSRGMPSSMMPYRYNGGFKIWQAPGVVVFDLEMIHDARVIFTDRRPPLSSAHKQYMGESRGRWEGNTLLIETTNYKEGPPMINLAVVGSPAGNRFPVSDALETTERITRLNNDMWLYEIKTEDPVILTRPFTVRYPMRNDPTYEWWEYGCHEGNSIVQNYSETNLHERQNPAPEEPVMPVQVTADIANALVGRWTGRPRLATVDYDILLAFSKNADGTVQGKLIGTDLKTFRGRVSPTIDKPLRGLTMKDRRMNFELPNTQPWTFAGELSTDGAALTGTLNSAQGGMPVTFRKR
;
A
#
# COMPACT_ATOMS: atom_id res chain seq x y z
N MET A 1 11.09 46.70 -61.83
CA MET A 1 11.47 45.64 -60.92
C MET A 1 11.12 46.09 -59.52
N PRO A 2 10.07 45.56 -58.89
CA PRO A 2 9.68 45.93 -57.54
C PRO A 2 10.28 44.99 -56.51
N THR A 3 10.86 45.56 -55.48
CA THR A 3 11.42 44.90 -54.28
C THR A 3 10.32 44.48 -53.34
N ILE A 4 10.30 43.19 -53.03
CA ILE A 4 9.40 42.58 -52.02
C ILE A 4 10.04 42.76 -50.63
N ARG A 5 9.39 43.54 -49.76
CA ARG A 5 9.70 43.61 -48.31
C ARG A 5 8.95 42.49 -47.60
N SER A 6 9.69 41.53 -47.07
CA SER A 6 9.14 40.52 -46.17
C SER A 6 8.98 41.08 -44.77
N ALA A 7 7.75 41.17 -44.29
CA ALA A 7 7.44 41.48 -42.90
C ALA A 7 7.50 40.19 -42.07
N LEU A 8 8.46 40.09 -41.16
CA LEU A 8 8.53 39.07 -40.13
C LEU A 8 7.59 39.49 -38.96
N LEU A 9 6.46 38.81 -38.84
CA LEU A 9 5.61 38.87 -37.64
C LEU A 9 6.23 37.93 -36.59
N GLY A 10 6.86 38.51 -35.60
CA GLY A 10 7.30 37.80 -34.40
C GLY A 10 6.11 37.54 -33.48
N VAL A 11 5.67 36.30 -33.37
CA VAL A 11 4.75 35.85 -32.33
C VAL A 11 5.56 35.65 -31.05
N ALA A 12 5.49 36.59 -30.12
CA ALA A 12 5.99 36.41 -28.76
C ALA A 12 5.01 35.50 -28.00
N ALA A 13 5.36 34.20 -27.87
CA ALA A 13 4.71 33.31 -26.95
C ALA A 13 5.12 33.70 -25.53
N ALA A 14 4.23 34.37 -24.80
CA ALA A 14 4.39 34.57 -23.36
C ALA A 14 4.24 33.22 -22.65
N ALA A 15 5.37 32.58 -22.34
CA ALA A 15 5.43 31.48 -21.45
C ALA A 15 5.14 32.02 -20.03
N THR A 16 3.92 31.88 -19.58
CA THR A 16 3.55 32.06 -18.17
C THR A 16 4.22 30.95 -17.37
N PHE A 17 5.40 31.22 -16.85
CA PHE A 17 5.99 30.40 -15.80
C PHE A 17 5.08 30.54 -14.57
N VAL A 18 4.26 29.52 -14.31
CA VAL A 18 3.67 29.33 -13.00
C VAL A 18 4.83 28.93 -12.08
N THR A 19 5.46 29.93 -11.48
CA THR A 19 6.35 29.73 -10.35
C THR A 19 5.46 29.21 -9.23
N ILE A 20 5.43 27.87 -9.06
CA ILE A 20 4.98 27.27 -7.81
C ILE A 20 5.99 27.76 -6.78
N THR A 21 5.62 28.74 -5.98
CA THR A 21 6.39 29.22 -4.83
C THR A 21 6.42 28.11 -3.78
N TYR A 22 7.32 27.14 -3.95
CA TYR A 22 7.79 26.27 -2.90
C TYR A 22 8.68 27.09 -1.95
N GLY A 23 8.08 27.83 -1.07
CA GLY A 23 8.87 28.73 -0.22
C GLY A 23 8.14 29.30 0.98
N GLN A 24 6.92 28.83 1.27
CA GLN A 24 6.32 29.19 2.55
C GLN A 24 6.95 28.30 3.63
N SER A 25 7.64 28.95 4.55
CA SER A 25 8.10 28.33 5.81
C SER A 25 6.88 27.58 6.42
N ILE A 26 6.97 26.25 6.50
CA ILE A 26 5.96 25.44 7.21
C ILE A 26 6.03 25.66 8.72
N LEU A 27 6.98 26.43 9.18
CA LEU A 27 7.13 26.88 10.56
C LEU A 27 6.16 28.04 10.80
N GLY A 28 5.31 27.90 11.82
CA GLY A 28 4.32 28.94 12.14
C GLY A 28 3.16 28.40 12.98
N PRO A 29 2.05 29.14 13.02
CA PRO A 29 0.87 28.70 13.74
C PRO A 29 0.29 27.41 13.16
N PRO A 30 -0.47 26.63 13.95
CA PRO A 30 -1.10 25.41 13.47
C PRO A 30 -1.94 25.63 12.23
N SER A 31 -1.65 24.85 11.17
CA SER A 31 -2.33 24.93 9.88
C SER A 31 -2.29 23.56 9.18
N GLU A 32 -3.01 23.39 8.10
CA GLU A 32 -2.95 22.17 7.29
C GLU A 32 -1.54 21.90 6.75
N ALA A 33 -0.77 22.95 6.48
CA ALA A 33 0.59 22.82 5.93
C ALA A 33 1.56 22.16 6.91
N ASN A 34 1.39 22.41 8.20
CA ASN A 34 2.20 21.81 9.27
C ASN A 34 1.42 20.76 10.10
N HIS A 35 0.37 20.19 9.53
CA HIS A 35 -0.49 19.18 10.16
C HIS A 35 -1.04 19.61 11.53
N PHE A 36 -1.35 20.91 11.69
CA PHE A 36 -1.83 21.55 12.91
C PHE A 36 -0.85 21.44 14.10
N ILE A 37 0.43 21.23 13.80
CA ILE A 37 1.49 21.22 14.81
C ILE A 37 1.98 22.64 15.00
N GLU A 38 2.01 23.10 16.24
CA GLU A 38 2.49 24.42 16.59
C GLU A 38 4.02 24.47 16.65
N THR A 39 4.59 25.50 16.05
CA THR A 39 5.96 25.93 16.36
C THR A 39 5.87 27.00 17.44
N PRO A 40 6.38 26.75 18.66
CA PRO A 40 6.26 27.70 19.75
C PRO A 40 6.82 29.08 19.41
N LYS A 41 6.15 30.12 19.87
CA LYS A 41 6.62 31.51 19.64
C LYS A 41 8.03 31.69 20.21
N GLY A 42 8.95 32.17 19.36
CA GLY A 42 10.35 32.37 19.77
C GLY A 42 11.20 31.09 19.74
N TRP A 43 10.65 29.96 19.30
CA TRP A 43 11.45 28.77 19.08
C TRP A 43 12.47 29.00 17.95
N VAL A 44 13.72 28.67 18.25
CA VAL A 44 14.82 28.78 17.27
C VAL A 44 15.21 27.36 16.85
N HIS A 45 15.24 27.12 15.56
CA HIS A 45 15.67 25.84 15.03
C HIS A 45 17.12 25.55 15.48
N PRO A 46 17.37 24.43 16.15
CA PRO A 46 18.71 24.08 16.59
C PRO A 46 19.63 23.87 15.38
N LYS A 47 20.92 24.12 15.63
CA LYS A 47 21.96 23.90 14.61
C LYS A 47 23.00 22.91 15.12
N THR A 48 23.54 22.17 14.19
CA THR A 48 24.72 21.32 14.41
C THR A 48 25.95 22.19 14.73
N PRO A 49 27.02 21.61 15.32
CA PRO A 49 28.28 22.35 15.57
C PRO A 49 28.90 22.93 14.31
N TRP A 50 28.60 22.40 13.14
CA TRP A 50 29.10 22.89 11.82
C TRP A 50 28.11 23.81 11.11
N GLY A 51 27.00 24.19 11.75
CA GLY A 51 26.11 25.28 11.32
C GLY A 51 24.90 24.88 10.48
N GLU A 52 24.74 23.63 10.10
CA GLU A 52 23.53 23.12 9.40
C GLU A 52 22.35 23.03 10.36
N PRO A 53 21.08 23.05 9.87
CA PRO A 53 19.92 22.72 10.71
C PRO A 53 20.06 21.35 11.36
N ASP A 54 19.83 21.24 12.66
CA ASP A 54 19.90 19.97 13.38
C ASP A 54 18.55 19.27 13.34
N ILE A 55 18.47 18.18 12.54
CA ILE A 55 17.30 17.32 12.42
C ILE A 55 17.53 15.92 13.02
N GLN A 56 18.65 15.71 13.74
CA GLN A 56 18.92 14.43 14.38
C GLN A 56 17.80 14.03 15.32
N ALA A 57 17.37 12.79 15.24
CA ALA A 57 16.26 12.27 16.03
C ALA A 57 16.22 10.73 16.00
N THR A 58 15.53 10.15 16.97
CA THR A 58 14.96 8.82 16.89
C THR A 58 13.47 8.97 16.67
N LEU A 59 12.99 8.66 15.46
CA LEU A 59 11.61 8.80 15.04
C LEU A 59 10.94 7.42 14.99
N ASN A 60 9.61 7.40 15.04
CA ASN A 60 8.85 6.17 14.95
C ASN A 60 7.70 6.34 13.96
N MET A 61 7.81 5.71 12.78
CA MET A 61 6.78 5.75 11.73
C MET A 61 5.48 5.05 12.14
N MET A 62 5.53 4.15 13.14
CA MET A 62 4.32 3.46 13.64
C MET A 62 3.28 4.44 14.18
N GLN A 63 3.67 5.64 14.58
CA GLN A 63 2.74 6.69 15.02
C GLN A 63 1.73 7.10 13.94
N ALA A 64 2.06 6.92 12.66
CA ALA A 64 1.18 7.18 11.53
C ALA A 64 0.60 5.89 10.90
N ALA A 65 0.93 4.70 11.42
CA ALA A 65 0.53 3.42 10.85
C ALA A 65 -0.99 3.15 10.84
N GLY A 66 -1.76 3.87 11.66
CA GLY A 66 -3.23 3.81 11.65
C GLY A 66 -3.90 4.72 10.62
N VAL A 67 -3.13 5.55 9.91
CA VAL A 67 -3.63 6.42 8.84
C VAL A 67 -3.60 5.65 7.53
N PRO A 68 -4.75 5.47 6.84
CA PRO A 68 -4.77 4.76 5.57
C PRO A 68 -4.03 5.55 4.49
N LEU A 69 -3.43 4.83 3.54
CA LEU A 69 -2.75 5.43 2.40
C LEU A 69 -3.70 6.32 1.60
N GLU A 70 -4.83 5.75 1.18
CA GLU A 70 -5.86 6.44 0.41
C GLU A 70 -7.02 6.89 1.30
N ARG A 71 -7.65 7.99 0.90
CA ARG A 71 -8.87 8.49 1.56
C ARG A 71 -9.99 7.48 1.47
N CYS A 72 -10.67 7.26 2.57
CA CYS A 72 -11.78 6.31 2.66
C CYS A 72 -11.42 4.82 2.41
N ALA A 73 -10.14 4.46 2.32
CA ALA A 73 -9.73 3.08 2.09
C ALA A 73 -10.39 2.09 3.07
N ASN A 74 -10.53 2.46 4.34
CA ASN A 74 -11.20 1.61 5.33
C ASN A 74 -12.67 1.34 5.02
N SER A 75 -13.36 2.27 4.37
CA SER A 75 -14.78 2.10 4.01
C SER A 75 -14.95 1.15 2.84
N TYR A 76 -14.22 1.36 1.74
CA TYR A 76 -14.43 0.54 0.54
C TYR A 76 -13.60 -0.74 0.49
N ARG A 77 -12.48 -0.82 1.24
CA ARG A 77 -11.63 -2.02 1.29
C ARG A 77 -11.97 -2.97 2.45
N PHE A 78 -12.49 -2.45 3.56
CA PHE A 78 -12.70 -3.24 4.78
C PHE A 78 -14.16 -3.22 5.25
N GLY A 79 -15.08 -2.70 4.44
CA GLY A 79 -16.50 -2.64 4.81
C GLY A 79 -16.80 -1.73 6.00
N GLY A 80 -15.95 -0.73 6.22
CA GLY A 80 -16.15 0.28 7.26
C GLY A 80 -17.36 1.19 6.98
N PRO A 81 -17.69 2.09 7.92
CA PRO A 81 -18.80 3.01 7.75
C PRO A 81 -18.60 3.93 6.54
N PRO A 82 -19.69 4.49 5.98
CA PRO A 82 -19.60 5.49 4.91
C PRO A 82 -18.62 6.59 5.25
N CYS A 83 -17.81 7.01 4.28
CA CYS A 83 -16.76 7.99 4.44
C CYS A 83 -17.00 9.16 3.48
N ASP A 84 -16.75 10.37 3.97
CA ASP A 84 -16.77 11.58 3.15
C ASP A 84 -15.43 11.74 2.40
N MET A 85 -15.45 11.59 1.08
CA MET A 85 -14.29 11.76 0.21
C MET A 85 -13.71 13.18 0.21
N ASN A 86 -14.45 14.19 0.70
CA ASN A 86 -13.98 15.57 0.81
C ASN A 86 -13.27 15.84 2.14
N LYS A 87 -13.41 14.96 3.12
CA LYS A 87 -12.87 15.13 4.45
C LYS A 87 -11.38 14.81 4.48
N LYS A 88 -10.54 15.85 4.56
CA LYS A 88 -9.07 15.71 4.64
C LYS A 88 -8.57 15.57 6.09
N TRP A 89 -9.30 16.18 7.03
CA TRP A 89 -8.89 16.31 8.42
C TRP A 89 -10.03 15.96 9.38
N TRP A 90 -9.68 15.30 10.47
CA TRP A 90 -10.57 15.14 11.60
C TRP A 90 -10.75 16.48 12.31
N THR A 91 -11.94 16.78 12.78
CA THR A 91 -12.19 17.95 13.65
C THR A 91 -11.43 17.77 14.97
N GLU A 92 -11.32 18.80 15.79
CA GLU A 92 -10.66 18.69 17.11
C GLU A 92 -11.36 17.69 18.01
N GLU A 93 -12.70 17.72 18.02
CA GLU A 93 -13.51 16.79 18.81
C GLU A 93 -13.31 15.33 18.36
N GLU A 94 -13.42 15.07 17.04
CA GLU A 94 -13.16 13.75 16.48
C GLU A 94 -11.74 13.27 16.75
N HIS A 95 -10.77 14.16 16.66
CA HIS A 95 -9.36 13.85 16.94
C HIS A 95 -9.16 13.52 18.42
N ALA A 96 -9.74 14.30 19.33
CA ALA A 96 -9.69 14.02 20.76
C ALA A 96 -10.31 12.66 21.10
N LYS A 97 -11.46 12.34 20.48
CA LYS A 97 -12.09 11.02 20.61
C LYS A 97 -11.17 9.90 20.11
N ARG A 98 -10.54 10.07 18.95
CA ARG A 98 -9.59 9.09 18.39
C ARG A 98 -8.38 8.84 19.30
N ILE A 99 -7.89 9.90 19.97
CA ILE A 99 -6.82 9.79 20.97
C ILE A 99 -7.30 8.95 22.16
N ALA A 100 -8.49 9.24 22.68
CA ALA A 100 -9.05 8.46 23.78
C ALA A 100 -9.26 6.98 23.42
N ASP A 101 -9.82 6.70 22.23
CA ASP A 101 -10.01 5.33 21.69
C ASP A 101 -8.65 4.61 21.51
N ALA A 102 -7.60 5.33 21.06
CA ALA A 102 -6.27 4.75 20.91
C ALA A 102 -5.64 4.35 22.26
N ARG A 103 -5.81 5.16 23.28
CA ARG A 103 -5.37 4.85 24.65
C ARG A 103 -6.04 3.57 25.16
N GLY A 104 -7.36 3.45 24.99
CA GLY A 104 -8.12 2.26 25.39
C GLY A 104 -7.64 0.99 24.65
N ARG A 105 -7.31 1.11 23.36
CA ARG A 105 -6.69 0.00 22.62
C ARG A 105 -5.30 -0.35 23.15
N GLY A 106 -4.49 0.65 23.51
CA GLY A 106 -3.18 0.46 24.12
C GLY A 106 -3.26 -0.34 25.43
N ASP A 107 -4.27 -0.04 26.26
CA ASP A 107 -4.51 -0.78 27.49
C ASP A 107 -4.86 -2.24 27.20
N LEU A 108 -5.77 -2.49 26.26
CA LEU A 108 -6.14 -3.85 25.83
C LEU A 108 -4.93 -4.64 25.33
N GLY A 109 -4.01 -4.01 24.57
CA GLY A 109 -2.85 -4.70 24.06
C GLY A 109 -1.86 -5.10 25.12
N ARG A 110 -1.62 -4.23 26.06
CA ARG A 110 -0.78 -4.60 27.20
C ARG A 110 -1.38 -5.80 27.95
N GLU A 111 -2.71 -5.80 28.13
CA GLU A 111 -3.41 -6.93 28.73
C GLU A 111 -3.25 -8.21 27.92
N LEU A 112 -3.40 -8.15 26.59
CA LEU A 112 -3.23 -9.32 25.70
C LEU A 112 -1.79 -9.84 25.74
N ILE A 113 -0.78 -8.96 25.74
CA ILE A 113 0.63 -9.35 25.87
C ILE A 113 0.88 -10.06 27.19
N GLN A 114 0.37 -9.51 28.29
CA GLN A 114 0.50 -10.13 29.63
C GLN A 114 -0.15 -11.53 29.70
N LYS A 115 -1.20 -11.76 28.92
CA LYS A 115 -1.86 -13.08 28.78
C LYS A 115 -1.14 -14.02 27.81
N GLY A 116 -0.03 -13.61 27.20
CA GLY A 116 0.68 -14.40 26.20
C GLY A 116 0.03 -14.42 24.81
N GLU A 117 -0.99 -13.57 24.58
CA GLU A 117 -1.72 -13.45 23.31
C GLU A 117 -1.04 -12.47 22.34
N PHE A 118 0.28 -12.57 22.16
CA PHE A 118 1.07 -11.62 21.38
C PHE A 118 0.57 -11.44 19.94
N GLY A 119 0.25 -12.54 19.24
CA GLY A 119 -0.26 -12.48 17.87
C GLY A 119 -1.57 -11.70 17.77
N ARG A 120 -2.46 -11.87 18.75
CA ARG A 120 -3.72 -11.12 18.83
C ARG A 120 -3.49 -9.64 19.14
N ALA A 121 -2.56 -9.32 20.02
CA ALA A 121 -2.14 -7.96 20.30
C ALA A 121 -1.62 -7.28 19.03
N LEU A 122 -0.75 -7.95 18.28
CA LEU A 122 -0.19 -7.43 17.02
C LEU A 122 -1.28 -7.16 15.96
N LEU A 123 -2.21 -8.10 15.77
CA LEU A 123 -3.31 -7.96 14.81
C LEU A 123 -4.27 -6.82 15.16
N THR A 124 -4.47 -6.54 16.45
CA THR A 124 -5.30 -5.43 16.91
C THR A 124 -4.60 -4.07 16.84
N GLY A 125 -3.33 -4.03 16.47
CA GLY A 125 -2.53 -2.80 16.37
C GLY A 125 -2.22 -2.18 17.73
N VAL A 126 -2.09 -3.00 18.75
CA VAL A 126 -2.09 -2.61 20.16
C VAL A 126 -0.68 -2.60 20.77
N THR A 127 0.35 -3.00 20.03
CA THR A 127 1.73 -3.04 20.53
C THR A 127 2.33 -1.65 20.77
N ASP A 128 1.83 -0.63 20.08
CA ASP A 128 2.15 0.77 20.39
C ASP A 128 0.90 1.62 20.08
N PRO A 129 0.33 2.32 21.07
CA PRO A 129 -0.80 3.22 20.81
C PRO A 129 -0.28 4.42 20.01
N ALA A 130 -0.21 4.27 18.71
CA ALA A 130 0.09 5.37 17.81
C ALA A 130 -0.79 6.56 18.16
N THR A 131 -0.18 7.70 18.41
CA THR A 131 -0.93 8.94 18.62
C THR A 131 -1.71 9.21 17.32
N PRO A 132 -3.04 9.20 17.32
CA PRO A 132 -3.80 9.37 16.11
C PRO A 132 -3.46 10.69 15.43
N GLN A 133 -3.15 10.63 14.15
CA GLN A 133 -2.90 11.81 13.34
C GLN A 133 -4.22 12.50 13.02
N ARG A 134 -4.20 13.82 12.80
CA ARG A 134 -5.40 14.59 12.39
C ARG A 134 -5.81 14.36 10.95
N GLN A 135 -4.92 13.89 10.10
CA GLN A 135 -5.20 13.58 8.69
C GLN A 135 -6.05 12.30 8.54
N THR A 136 -6.91 12.28 7.51
CA THR A 136 -7.75 11.11 7.21
C THR A 136 -7.06 10.09 6.31
N ASN A 137 -5.98 10.48 5.62
CA ASN A 137 -5.18 9.65 4.72
C ASN A 137 -3.76 10.22 4.56
N LEU A 138 -2.83 9.39 4.05
CA LEU A 138 -1.43 9.79 3.88
C LEU A 138 -1.21 10.60 2.60
N ILE A 139 -1.93 10.31 1.50
CA ILE A 139 -1.78 11.00 0.22
C ILE A 139 -2.37 12.41 0.31
N VAL A 140 -1.53 13.42 0.14
CA VAL A 140 -1.91 14.84 0.14
C VAL A 140 -2.02 15.43 -1.27
N ASP A 141 -1.33 14.86 -2.23
CA ASP A 141 -1.46 15.14 -3.67
C ASP A 141 -1.49 13.82 -4.44
N PRO A 142 -2.46 13.59 -5.31
CA PRO A 142 -3.54 14.49 -5.75
C PRO A 142 -4.53 14.85 -4.63
N PRO A 143 -5.24 15.99 -4.75
CA PRO A 143 -6.21 16.44 -3.74
C PRO A 143 -7.36 15.46 -3.46
N SER A 144 -7.63 14.52 -4.38
CA SER A 144 -8.56 13.41 -4.16
C SER A 144 -8.14 12.51 -3.00
N GLY A 145 -6.84 12.47 -2.66
CA GLY A 145 -6.30 11.56 -1.65
C GLY A 145 -6.27 10.10 -2.10
N LEU A 146 -6.30 9.86 -3.40
CA LEU A 146 -6.24 8.52 -4.02
C LEU A 146 -4.93 8.35 -4.77
N LEU A 147 -4.46 7.10 -4.87
CA LEU A 147 -3.35 6.75 -5.74
C LEU A 147 -3.68 7.09 -7.20
N PRO A 148 -2.70 7.53 -7.98
CA PRO A 148 -2.83 7.58 -9.43
C PRO A 148 -3.13 6.21 -10.02
N GLU A 149 -3.82 6.18 -11.15
CA GLU A 149 -3.97 4.95 -11.90
C GLU A 149 -2.63 4.47 -12.44
N LEU A 150 -2.50 3.15 -12.55
CA LEU A 150 -1.34 2.52 -13.18
C LEU A 150 -1.43 2.61 -14.69
N THR A 151 -0.28 2.78 -15.33
CA THR A 151 -0.17 2.66 -16.78
C THR A 151 -0.48 1.22 -17.23
N PRO A 152 -0.80 0.99 -18.51
CA PRO A 152 -0.96 -0.37 -19.06
C PRO A 152 0.31 -1.23 -18.88
N GLU A 153 1.50 -0.62 -18.95
CA GLU A 153 2.78 -1.30 -18.69
C GLU A 153 2.88 -1.76 -17.24
N ALA A 154 2.56 -0.88 -16.30
CA ALA A 154 2.57 -1.20 -14.88
C ALA A 154 1.62 -2.36 -14.54
N LYS A 155 0.41 -2.38 -15.12
CA LYS A 155 -0.54 -3.48 -14.94
C LYS A 155 0.01 -4.82 -15.47
N ARG A 156 0.73 -4.80 -16.62
CA ARG A 156 1.41 -6.01 -17.12
C ARG A 156 2.51 -6.48 -16.18
N ARG A 157 3.34 -5.56 -15.67
CA ARG A 157 4.39 -5.88 -14.67
C ARG A 157 3.80 -6.44 -13.38
N ALA A 158 2.73 -5.83 -12.87
CA ALA A 158 2.04 -6.27 -11.66
C ALA A 158 1.53 -7.72 -11.74
N LEU A 159 1.08 -8.17 -12.94
CA LEU A 159 0.61 -9.54 -13.17
C LEU A 159 1.70 -10.60 -12.99
N VAL A 160 2.98 -10.23 -13.15
CA VAL A 160 4.11 -11.17 -13.09
C VAL A 160 5.00 -10.99 -11.85
N MET A 161 4.62 -10.12 -10.93
CA MET A 161 5.34 -9.98 -9.66
C MET A 161 5.07 -11.17 -8.75
N GLY A 162 6.14 -11.71 -8.16
CA GLY A 162 6.05 -12.69 -7.09
C GLY A 162 5.48 -12.10 -5.81
N SER A 163 4.72 -12.90 -5.06
CA SER A 163 4.20 -12.50 -3.74
C SER A 163 3.69 -13.72 -2.97
N SER A 164 3.93 -13.76 -1.68
CA SER A 164 3.29 -14.73 -0.77
C SER A 164 1.79 -14.43 -0.53
N TRP A 165 1.29 -13.31 -1.04
CA TRP A 165 -0.10 -12.87 -0.89
C TRP A 165 -0.90 -13.13 -2.18
N ALA A 166 -1.65 -14.23 -2.18
CA ALA A 166 -2.50 -14.57 -3.31
C ALA A 166 -3.66 -13.59 -3.50
N LEU A 167 -3.95 -13.27 -4.76
CA LEU A 167 -5.12 -12.51 -5.16
C LEU A 167 -6.38 -13.40 -5.19
N PRO A 168 -7.59 -12.82 -5.25
CA PRO A 168 -8.81 -13.62 -5.36
C PRO A 168 -8.77 -14.59 -6.54
N ALA A 169 -9.06 -15.86 -6.29
CA ALA A 169 -9.02 -16.95 -7.28
C ALA A 169 -7.65 -17.22 -7.91
N GLU A 170 -6.57 -16.66 -7.39
CA GLU A 170 -5.22 -17.05 -7.76
C GLU A 170 -4.85 -18.39 -7.11
N ASP A 171 -4.21 -19.25 -7.87
CA ASP A 171 -3.60 -20.50 -7.39
C ASP A 171 -2.09 -20.42 -7.67
N PRO A 172 -1.33 -19.70 -6.80
CA PRO A 172 0.08 -19.43 -7.05
C PRO A 172 0.92 -20.68 -6.91
N VAL A 173 1.95 -20.80 -7.75
CA VAL A 173 2.92 -21.87 -7.70
C VAL A 173 4.23 -21.33 -7.13
N TYR A 174 4.66 -21.88 -6.00
CA TYR A 174 5.88 -21.51 -5.30
C TYR A 174 6.96 -22.58 -5.50
N GLU A 175 7.88 -22.35 -6.45
CA GLU A 175 8.95 -23.30 -6.78
C GLU A 175 10.34 -22.78 -6.41
N ASP A 176 10.51 -21.47 -6.43
CA ASP A 176 11.78 -20.84 -6.08
C ASP A 176 11.59 -19.47 -5.40
N ALA A 177 12.70 -18.89 -4.91
CA ALA A 177 12.68 -17.61 -4.21
C ALA A 177 12.15 -16.43 -5.05
N LEU A 178 12.09 -16.54 -6.37
CA LEU A 178 11.58 -15.47 -7.23
C LEU A 178 10.05 -15.48 -7.36
N ASP A 179 9.39 -16.50 -6.84
CA ASP A 179 7.93 -16.56 -6.74
C ASP A 179 7.41 -15.72 -5.55
N PHE A 180 8.30 -15.20 -4.73
CA PHE A 180 8.03 -14.37 -3.56
C PHE A 180 8.45 -12.92 -3.78
N ASP A 181 7.92 -12.01 -2.98
CA ASP A 181 8.33 -10.62 -3.05
C ASP A 181 9.71 -10.37 -2.38
N PHE A 182 10.18 -9.14 -2.52
CA PHE A 182 11.50 -8.75 -2.00
C PHE A 182 11.58 -8.74 -0.48
N TRP A 183 10.47 -8.50 0.18
CA TRP A 183 10.39 -8.51 1.63
C TRP A 183 10.35 -9.93 2.17
N ASP A 184 9.55 -10.82 1.57
CA ASP A 184 9.54 -12.25 1.90
C ASP A 184 10.98 -12.83 1.84
N ASN A 185 11.77 -12.38 0.87
CA ASN A 185 13.15 -12.78 0.66
C ASN A 185 14.18 -11.99 1.50
N CYS A 186 13.76 -11.13 2.42
CA CYS A 186 14.66 -10.30 3.24
C CYS A 186 15.68 -9.46 2.44
N ARG A 187 15.34 -8.98 1.25
CA ARG A 187 16.28 -8.22 0.41
C ARG A 187 16.23 -6.72 0.71
N SER A 188 15.08 -6.11 0.58
CA SER A 188 14.79 -4.70 0.86
C SER A 188 13.30 -4.44 0.66
N ARG A 189 12.75 -3.45 1.34
CA ARG A 189 11.42 -2.93 1.01
C ARG A 189 11.46 -1.92 -0.14
N GLY A 190 12.64 -1.41 -0.47
CA GLY A 190 12.82 -0.40 -1.50
C GLY A 190 12.18 0.94 -1.17
N MET A 191 12.25 1.87 -2.12
CA MET A 191 11.61 3.17 -2.03
C MET A 191 10.40 3.25 -2.96
N PRO A 192 9.37 4.04 -2.61
CA PRO A 192 9.16 4.77 -1.37
C PRO A 192 8.64 3.90 -0.21
N SER A 193 8.48 2.59 -0.42
CA SER A 193 7.85 1.66 0.54
C SER A 193 8.49 1.69 1.93
N SER A 194 9.83 1.78 2.02
CA SER A 194 10.56 1.84 3.29
C SER A 194 10.28 3.11 4.10
N MET A 195 9.79 4.16 3.46
CA MET A 195 9.43 5.43 4.11
C MET A 195 7.92 5.60 4.28
N MET A 196 7.14 4.51 4.16
CA MET A 196 5.70 4.50 4.43
C MET A 196 5.44 3.96 5.84
N PRO A 197 4.47 4.52 6.60
CA PRO A 197 4.15 4.06 7.94
C PRO A 197 3.60 2.63 7.96
N TYR A 198 4.11 1.78 8.84
CA TYR A 198 3.65 0.41 9.06
C TYR A 198 3.67 0.07 10.55
N ARG A 199 3.11 -1.09 10.95
CA ARG A 199 2.71 -1.36 12.34
C ARG A 199 3.78 -1.94 13.25
N TYR A 200 4.97 -2.28 12.75
CA TYR A 200 6.05 -2.86 13.57
C TYR A 200 7.42 -2.49 12.99
N ASN A 201 8.46 -2.50 13.83
CA ASN A 201 9.83 -2.15 13.48
C ASN A 201 9.93 -0.88 12.62
N GLY A 202 9.15 0.14 13.02
CA GLY A 202 9.08 1.43 12.33
C GLY A 202 10.06 2.46 12.87
N GLY A 203 11.07 2.03 13.60
CA GLY A 203 12.16 2.88 14.08
C GLY A 203 12.92 3.51 12.91
N PHE A 204 13.21 4.81 13.04
CA PHE A 204 13.86 5.61 12.02
C PHE A 204 14.80 6.59 12.70
N LYS A 205 16.11 6.39 12.58
CA LYS A 205 17.12 7.29 13.13
C LYS A 205 17.70 8.19 12.06
N ILE A 206 17.87 9.46 12.42
CA ILE A 206 18.53 10.45 11.58
C ILE A 206 19.86 10.80 12.24
N TRP A 207 20.94 10.55 11.52
CA TRP A 207 22.29 10.89 11.88
C TRP A 207 22.80 11.99 10.95
N GLN A 208 23.58 12.94 11.49
CA GLN A 208 24.22 13.99 10.71
C GLN A 208 25.72 14.07 10.99
N ALA A 209 26.47 14.27 9.91
CA ALA A 209 27.86 14.70 9.95
C ALA A 209 28.09 15.77 8.86
N PRO A 210 29.20 16.52 8.86
CA PRO A 210 29.47 17.50 7.82
C PRO A 210 29.36 16.90 6.42
N GLY A 211 28.45 17.46 5.59
CA GLY A 211 28.23 17.02 4.22
C GLY A 211 27.49 15.71 4.01
N VAL A 212 26.93 15.12 5.07
CA VAL A 212 26.18 13.87 4.98
C VAL A 212 25.08 13.75 6.05
N VAL A 213 23.95 13.21 5.63
CA VAL A 213 22.86 12.76 6.52
C VAL A 213 22.63 11.28 6.27
N VAL A 214 22.43 10.50 7.32
CA VAL A 214 22.10 9.08 7.20
C VAL A 214 20.72 8.83 7.79
N PHE A 215 19.87 8.18 7.00
CA PHE A 215 18.60 7.63 7.44
C PHE A 215 18.79 6.14 7.70
N ASP A 216 18.68 5.75 8.96
CA ASP A 216 18.84 4.39 9.43
C ASP A 216 17.46 3.84 9.79
N LEU A 217 17.03 2.81 9.09
CA LEU A 217 15.70 2.20 9.21
C LEU A 217 15.84 0.86 9.94
N GLU A 218 15.08 0.67 10.99
CA GLU A 218 15.11 -0.58 11.77
C GLU A 218 14.71 -1.80 10.92
N MET A 219 13.67 -1.64 10.07
CA MET A 219 13.18 -2.69 9.20
C MET A 219 14.24 -3.08 8.15
N ILE A 220 14.65 -4.35 8.14
CA ILE A 220 15.63 -4.94 7.22
C ILE A 220 17.02 -4.27 7.29
N HIS A 221 17.31 -3.46 8.31
CA HIS A 221 18.58 -2.70 8.47
C HIS A 221 18.88 -1.81 7.25
N ASP A 222 17.86 -1.37 6.51
CA ASP A 222 18.08 -0.50 5.35
C ASP A 222 18.62 0.86 5.82
N ALA A 223 19.76 1.27 5.30
CA ALA A 223 20.35 2.58 5.56
C ALA A 223 20.47 3.38 4.27
N ARG A 224 20.18 4.67 4.36
CA ARG A 224 20.28 5.61 3.24
C ARG A 224 21.30 6.68 3.55
N VAL A 225 22.33 6.77 2.74
CA VAL A 225 23.35 7.82 2.83
C VAL A 225 22.98 8.95 1.87
N ILE A 226 22.75 10.13 2.42
CA ILE A 226 22.31 11.34 1.71
C ILE A 226 23.45 12.32 1.75
N PHE A 227 24.13 12.53 0.62
CA PHE A 227 25.23 13.48 0.54
C PHE A 227 24.69 14.89 0.34
N THR A 228 25.11 15.83 1.22
CA THR A 228 24.74 17.25 1.19
C THR A 228 25.89 18.15 0.74
N ASP A 229 27.03 17.60 0.39
CA ASP A 229 28.27 18.28 0.01
C ASP A 229 28.35 18.68 -1.48
N ARG A 230 27.22 18.57 -2.21
CA ARG A 230 27.11 18.94 -3.64
C ARG A 230 27.98 18.09 -4.59
N ARG A 231 28.46 16.93 -4.15
CA ARG A 231 29.14 16.01 -5.07
C ARG A 231 28.22 15.61 -6.22
N PRO A 232 28.74 15.35 -7.43
CA PRO A 232 27.90 14.93 -8.56
C PRO A 232 27.24 13.56 -8.27
N PRO A 233 26.06 13.29 -8.85
CA PRO A 233 25.44 11.97 -8.76
C PRO A 233 26.32 10.91 -9.43
N LEU A 234 26.13 9.66 -9.02
CA LEU A 234 26.76 8.51 -9.67
C LEU A 234 26.16 8.32 -11.08
N SER A 235 26.89 7.58 -11.92
CA SER A 235 26.37 7.17 -13.22
C SER A 235 25.06 6.38 -13.06
N SER A 236 24.13 6.55 -13.98
CA SER A 236 22.86 5.80 -14.05
C SER A 236 23.03 4.29 -14.17
N ALA A 237 24.24 3.80 -14.40
CA ALA A 237 24.57 2.38 -14.35
C ALA A 237 24.61 1.81 -12.92
N HIS A 238 24.75 2.67 -11.89
CA HIS A 238 24.81 2.27 -10.47
C HIS A 238 23.40 2.33 -9.86
N LYS A 239 22.61 1.28 -10.07
CA LYS A 239 21.24 1.20 -9.56
C LYS A 239 21.18 0.45 -8.25
N GLN A 240 20.37 0.93 -7.29
CA GLN A 240 20.17 0.39 -5.97
C GLN A 240 18.67 0.34 -5.62
N TYR A 241 18.25 -0.57 -4.75
CA TYR A 241 16.84 -0.66 -4.33
C TYR A 241 16.39 0.58 -3.54
N MET A 242 17.29 1.17 -2.77
CA MET A 242 17.04 2.40 -2.03
C MET A 242 17.37 3.67 -2.85
N GLY A 243 17.83 3.49 -4.08
CA GLY A 243 18.26 4.60 -4.96
C GLY A 243 19.54 5.29 -4.49
N GLU A 244 19.91 6.35 -5.18
CA GLU A 244 21.01 7.23 -4.86
C GLU A 244 20.48 8.60 -4.44
N SER A 245 20.75 9.02 -3.20
CA SER A 245 20.17 10.22 -2.60
C SER A 245 21.15 11.39 -2.57
N ARG A 246 20.68 12.56 -2.98
CA ARG A 246 21.37 13.84 -2.88
C ARG A 246 20.52 14.81 -2.08
N GLY A 247 21.13 15.45 -1.10
CA GLY A 247 20.45 16.39 -0.21
C GLY A 247 20.93 17.82 -0.41
N ARG A 248 20.05 18.77 -0.13
CA ARG A 248 20.36 20.18 0.05
C ARG A 248 19.47 20.83 1.09
N TRP A 249 19.99 21.83 1.75
CA TRP A 249 19.22 22.61 2.71
C TRP A 249 18.43 23.73 2.05
N GLU A 250 17.14 23.78 2.29
CA GLU A 250 16.25 24.89 1.95
C GLU A 250 15.73 25.52 3.26
N GLY A 251 16.42 26.54 3.76
CA GLY A 251 16.17 27.06 5.11
C GLY A 251 16.43 25.98 6.16
N ASN A 252 15.40 25.60 6.90
CA ASN A 252 15.46 24.55 7.93
C ASN A 252 14.95 23.18 7.45
N THR A 253 14.68 23.04 6.16
CA THR A 253 14.21 21.80 5.54
C THR A 253 15.34 21.12 4.79
N LEU A 254 15.56 19.84 5.03
CA LEU A 254 16.38 19.00 4.16
C LEU A 254 15.51 18.55 2.98
N LEU A 255 15.89 18.95 1.77
CA LEU A 255 15.33 18.43 0.54
C LEU A 255 16.25 17.35 0.01
N ILE A 256 15.65 16.18 -0.35
CA ILE A 256 16.39 15.03 -0.84
C ILE A 256 15.81 14.63 -2.19
N GLU A 257 16.67 14.52 -3.19
CA GLU A 257 16.35 14.01 -4.52
C GLU A 257 17.02 12.64 -4.68
N THR A 258 16.23 11.62 -5.02
CA THR A 258 16.75 10.26 -5.17
C THR A 258 16.40 9.71 -6.54
N THR A 259 17.41 9.18 -7.22
CA THR A 259 17.34 8.56 -8.54
C THR A 259 18.07 7.22 -8.53
N ASN A 260 18.40 6.67 -9.70
CA ASN A 260 19.16 5.42 -9.83
C ASN A 260 18.55 4.23 -9.09
N TYR A 261 17.23 4.14 -9.11
CA TYR A 261 16.52 3.02 -8.52
C TYR A 261 16.66 1.75 -9.35
N LYS A 262 16.69 0.62 -8.65
CA LYS A 262 16.65 -0.72 -9.24
C LYS A 262 15.25 -1.30 -9.07
N GLU A 263 14.71 -1.86 -10.13
CA GLU A 263 13.45 -2.60 -10.13
C GLU A 263 13.47 -3.79 -9.16
N GLY A 264 12.32 -4.16 -8.63
CA GLY A 264 12.13 -5.36 -7.82
C GLY A 264 11.19 -5.16 -6.64
N PRO A 265 11.53 -4.33 -5.62
CA PRO A 265 10.63 -4.09 -4.49
C PRO A 265 9.30 -3.48 -4.95
N PRO A 266 8.19 -3.74 -4.26
CA PRO A 266 6.94 -3.05 -4.57
C PRO A 266 7.03 -1.56 -4.18
N MET A 267 6.43 -0.68 -5.00
CA MET A 267 6.34 0.76 -4.71
C MET A 267 5.63 1.02 -3.39
N ILE A 268 4.62 0.23 -3.07
CA ILE A 268 3.83 0.31 -1.84
C ILE A 268 3.68 -1.10 -1.30
N ASN A 269 4.09 -1.28 -0.04
CA ASN A 269 3.93 -2.56 0.65
C ASN A 269 2.53 -2.66 1.28
N LEU A 270 1.95 -3.85 1.25
CA LEU A 270 0.61 -4.09 1.80
C LEU A 270 0.51 -3.91 3.34
N ALA A 271 1.64 -3.86 4.05
CA ALA A 271 1.65 -3.53 5.48
C ALA A 271 1.20 -2.09 5.76
N VAL A 272 1.20 -1.21 4.76
CA VAL A 272 0.61 0.14 4.85
C VAL A 272 -0.91 0.01 4.78
N VAL A 273 -1.61 0.53 5.77
CA VAL A 273 -3.07 0.47 5.82
C VAL A 273 -3.68 1.10 4.57
N GLY A 274 -4.61 0.41 3.93
CA GLY A 274 -5.28 0.89 2.72
C GLY A 274 -4.43 0.80 1.44
N SER A 275 -3.29 0.09 1.46
CA SER A 275 -2.51 -0.22 0.27
C SER A 275 -3.25 -1.19 -0.67
N PRO A 276 -2.88 -1.22 -1.96
CA PRO A 276 -3.34 -2.25 -2.88
C PRO A 276 -2.98 -3.66 -2.42
N ALA A 277 -3.85 -4.64 -2.69
CA ALA A 277 -3.64 -6.02 -2.30
C ALA A 277 -2.50 -6.69 -3.07
N GLY A 278 -1.93 -7.73 -2.47
CA GLY A 278 -1.03 -8.67 -3.12
C GLY A 278 0.42 -8.21 -3.27
N ASN A 279 0.84 -7.09 -2.71
CA ASN A 279 2.20 -6.53 -2.89
C ASN A 279 2.62 -6.36 -4.38
N ARG A 280 1.68 -6.16 -5.28
CA ARG A 280 1.92 -6.12 -6.73
C ARG A 280 1.84 -4.70 -7.28
N PHE A 281 2.54 -3.79 -6.68
CA PHE A 281 2.65 -2.41 -7.15
C PHE A 281 4.08 -2.18 -7.65
N PRO A 282 4.36 -2.33 -8.96
CA PRO A 282 5.72 -2.32 -9.47
C PRO A 282 6.41 -0.96 -9.33
N VAL A 283 7.73 -0.98 -9.44
CA VAL A 283 8.56 0.20 -9.70
C VAL A 283 9.31 0.00 -11.00
N SER A 284 9.73 1.09 -11.63
CA SER A 284 10.66 1.04 -12.75
C SER A 284 12.00 1.70 -12.40
N ASP A 285 12.94 1.58 -13.29
CA ASP A 285 14.24 2.28 -13.17
C ASP A 285 14.16 3.77 -13.53
N ALA A 286 12.99 4.25 -13.95
CA ALA A 286 12.67 5.65 -14.12
C ALA A 286 12.02 6.27 -12.87
N LEU A 287 11.96 5.53 -11.76
CA LEU A 287 11.46 6.06 -10.49
C LEU A 287 12.36 7.21 -10.02
N GLU A 288 11.74 8.29 -9.62
CA GLU A 288 12.34 9.42 -8.92
C GLU A 288 11.53 9.76 -7.67
N THR A 289 12.21 10.11 -6.59
CA THR A 289 11.55 10.65 -5.40
C THR A 289 12.15 11.97 -4.97
N THR A 290 11.28 12.88 -4.54
CA THR A 290 11.67 14.14 -3.90
C THR A 290 11.11 14.14 -2.49
N GLU A 291 11.99 14.21 -1.51
CA GLU A 291 11.60 14.16 -0.09
C GLU A 291 11.89 15.50 0.58
N ARG A 292 11.08 15.80 1.60
CA ARG A 292 11.31 16.96 2.47
C ARG A 292 11.17 16.51 3.92
N ILE A 293 12.12 16.85 4.73
CA ILE A 293 12.03 16.65 6.17
C ILE A 293 12.35 17.94 6.91
N THR A 294 11.45 18.33 7.80
CA THR A 294 11.56 19.58 8.58
C THR A 294 11.25 19.29 10.03
N ARG A 295 12.16 19.72 10.91
CA ARG A 295 11.89 19.76 12.34
C ARG A 295 11.02 20.97 12.64
N LEU A 296 9.80 20.74 13.16
CA LEU A 296 8.81 21.78 13.44
C LEU A 296 8.99 22.41 14.82
N ASN A 297 9.44 21.62 15.79
CA ASN A 297 9.72 22.03 17.16
C ASN A 297 10.67 21.00 17.83
N ASN A 298 10.76 20.99 19.16
CA ASN A 298 11.67 20.06 19.85
C ASN A 298 11.29 18.59 19.68
N ASP A 299 10.00 18.30 19.46
CA ASP A 299 9.43 16.96 19.51
C ASP A 299 8.90 16.44 18.19
N MET A 300 8.69 17.33 17.19
CA MET A 300 7.94 16.97 15.98
C MET A 300 8.71 17.26 14.70
N TRP A 301 8.73 16.28 13.81
CA TRP A 301 9.24 16.38 12.44
C TRP A 301 8.09 16.16 11.46
N LEU A 302 8.11 16.89 10.36
CA LEU A 302 7.21 16.70 9.24
C LEU A 302 8.01 16.10 8.08
N TYR A 303 7.53 14.95 7.60
CA TYR A 303 8.10 14.26 6.44
C TYR A 303 7.13 14.27 5.28
N GLU A 304 7.65 14.51 4.09
CA GLU A 304 6.93 14.48 2.81
C GLU A 304 7.76 13.75 1.77
N ILE A 305 7.11 12.91 0.97
CA ILE A 305 7.72 12.25 -0.18
C ILE A 305 6.81 12.35 -1.40
N LYS A 306 7.30 12.98 -2.45
CA LYS A 306 6.73 12.96 -3.79
C LYS A 306 7.35 11.80 -4.57
N THR A 307 6.51 11.01 -5.21
CA THR A 307 6.89 9.83 -5.99
C THR A 307 6.49 10.03 -7.44
N GLU A 308 7.44 9.89 -8.35
CA GLU A 308 7.28 10.03 -9.80
C GLU A 308 7.87 8.81 -10.49
N ASP A 309 7.06 8.10 -11.26
CA ASP A 309 7.50 6.98 -12.09
C ASP A 309 6.63 6.96 -13.34
N PRO A 310 7.07 7.61 -14.43
CA PRO A 310 6.25 7.78 -15.63
C PRO A 310 5.98 6.48 -16.39
N VAL A 311 6.71 5.42 -16.10
CA VAL A 311 6.46 4.07 -16.65
C VAL A 311 5.34 3.38 -15.90
N ILE A 312 5.22 3.66 -14.59
CA ILE A 312 4.30 2.98 -13.69
C ILE A 312 3.03 3.80 -13.42
N LEU A 313 3.19 5.09 -13.17
CA LEU A 313 2.11 5.98 -12.72
C LEU A 313 1.64 6.90 -13.83
N THR A 314 0.33 7.15 -13.92
CA THR A 314 -0.23 8.14 -14.85
C THR A 314 0.04 9.58 -14.44
N ARG A 315 0.42 9.80 -13.19
CA ARG A 315 0.83 11.09 -12.60
C ARG A 315 1.58 10.85 -11.29
N PRO A 316 2.36 11.81 -10.78
CA PRO A 316 2.96 11.73 -9.46
C PRO A 316 1.93 11.71 -8.33
N PHE A 317 2.36 11.22 -7.15
CA PHE A 317 1.63 11.40 -5.89
C PHE A 317 2.57 11.79 -4.76
N THR A 318 2.02 12.42 -3.72
CA THR A 318 2.76 12.87 -2.54
C THR A 318 2.11 12.33 -1.27
N VAL A 319 2.92 11.70 -0.44
CA VAL A 319 2.56 11.31 0.92
C VAL A 319 3.19 12.29 1.90
N ARG A 320 2.45 12.69 2.95
CA ARG A 320 2.97 13.55 4.01
C ARG A 320 2.39 13.16 5.37
N TYR A 321 3.24 13.09 6.38
CA TYR A 321 2.84 12.77 7.75
C TYR A 321 3.87 13.30 8.76
N PRO A 322 3.43 13.67 9.97
CA PRO A 322 4.33 14.04 11.04
C PRO A 322 4.84 12.83 11.80
N MET A 323 6.03 12.97 12.38
CA MET A 323 6.65 12.00 13.28
C MET A 323 7.09 12.70 14.57
N ARG A 324 6.95 12.00 15.69
CA ARG A 324 7.43 12.46 16.98
C ARG A 324 8.80 11.87 17.28
N ASN A 325 9.69 12.67 17.83
CA ASN A 325 10.92 12.16 18.43
C ASN A 325 10.60 11.32 19.66
N ASP A 326 11.14 10.14 19.69
CA ASP A 326 11.02 9.20 20.82
C ASP A 326 12.42 8.76 21.26
N PRO A 327 13.06 9.53 22.15
CA PRO A 327 14.40 9.18 22.64
C PRO A 327 14.41 7.92 23.51
N THR A 328 13.24 7.43 23.92
CA THR A 328 13.09 6.20 24.71
C THR A 328 12.81 4.98 23.87
N TYR A 329 12.70 5.15 22.53
CA TYR A 329 12.49 4.05 21.61
C TYR A 329 13.65 3.06 21.68
N GLU A 330 13.34 1.83 22.06
CA GLU A 330 14.30 0.73 22.06
C GLU A 330 14.50 0.24 20.61
N TRP A 331 15.71 0.38 20.13
CA TRP A 331 16.10 -0.07 18.79
C TRP A 331 16.35 -1.57 18.80
N TRP A 332 15.63 -2.30 17.98
CA TRP A 332 15.74 -3.73 17.86
C TRP A 332 16.52 -4.11 16.60
N GLU A 333 17.36 -5.12 16.70
CA GLU A 333 17.94 -5.74 15.52
C GLU A 333 16.84 -6.51 14.79
N TYR A 334 16.65 -6.21 13.51
CA TYR A 334 15.66 -6.88 12.68
C TYR A 334 16.27 -8.13 12.03
N GLY A 335 16.20 -9.28 12.70
CA GLY A 335 16.70 -10.57 12.23
C GLY A 335 15.82 -11.16 11.13
N CYS A 336 15.74 -10.55 9.97
CA CYS A 336 14.81 -10.93 8.90
C CYS A 336 14.99 -12.38 8.44
N HIS A 337 16.22 -12.87 8.36
CA HIS A 337 16.51 -14.26 7.97
C HIS A 337 16.30 -15.26 9.10
N GLU A 338 16.39 -14.81 10.33
CA GLU A 338 16.26 -15.65 11.52
C GLU A 338 14.80 -16.03 11.75
N GLY A 339 14.51 -17.33 11.62
CA GLY A 339 13.13 -17.83 11.73
C GLY A 339 12.23 -17.48 10.55
N ASN A 340 12.74 -16.89 9.46
CA ASN A 340 11.96 -16.67 8.24
C ASN A 340 11.81 -18.00 7.48
N SER A 341 10.74 -18.71 7.81
CA SER A 341 10.37 -19.96 7.15
C SER A 341 9.34 -19.79 6.02
N ILE A 342 8.98 -18.55 5.66
CA ILE A 342 7.93 -18.30 4.65
C ILE A 342 8.30 -18.99 3.33
N VAL A 343 9.46 -18.69 2.77
CA VAL A 343 9.90 -19.24 1.47
C VAL A 343 9.94 -20.76 1.51
N GLN A 344 10.53 -21.34 2.57
CA GLN A 344 10.63 -22.79 2.74
C GLN A 344 9.24 -23.43 2.90
N ASN A 345 8.43 -22.95 3.83
CA ASN A 345 7.13 -23.55 4.14
C ASN A 345 6.19 -23.53 2.93
N TYR A 346 6.13 -22.41 2.19
CA TYR A 346 5.28 -22.31 1.00
C TYR A 346 5.78 -23.23 -0.11
N SER A 347 7.09 -23.30 -0.35
CA SER A 347 7.66 -24.17 -1.40
C SER A 347 7.49 -25.65 -1.05
N GLU A 348 7.72 -26.05 0.20
CA GLU A 348 7.53 -27.43 0.66
C GLU A 348 6.06 -27.84 0.66
N THR A 349 5.16 -26.98 1.14
CA THR A 349 3.73 -27.21 1.11
C THR A 349 3.21 -27.35 -0.33
N ASN A 350 3.63 -26.46 -1.21
CA ASN A 350 3.22 -26.50 -2.62
C ASN A 350 3.75 -27.77 -3.34
N LEU A 351 4.97 -28.18 -3.02
CA LEU A 351 5.51 -29.43 -3.52
C LEU A 351 4.74 -30.64 -2.99
N HIS A 352 4.47 -30.65 -1.67
CA HIS A 352 3.70 -31.72 -1.02
C HIS A 352 2.28 -31.85 -1.59
N GLU A 353 1.56 -30.75 -1.74
CA GLU A 353 0.20 -30.74 -2.31
C GLU A 353 0.16 -31.23 -3.75
N ARG A 354 1.18 -30.93 -4.56
CA ARG A 354 1.29 -31.46 -5.92
C ARG A 354 1.59 -32.97 -5.96
N GLN A 355 2.40 -33.46 -5.02
CA GLN A 355 2.70 -34.89 -4.92
C GLN A 355 1.56 -35.68 -4.27
N ASN A 356 0.80 -35.04 -3.42
CA ASN A 356 -0.28 -35.64 -2.65
C ASN A 356 -1.55 -34.76 -2.80
N PRO A 357 -2.18 -34.72 -3.96
CA PRO A 357 -3.34 -33.86 -4.16
C PRO A 357 -4.42 -34.25 -3.15
N ALA A 358 -4.96 -33.24 -2.49
CA ALA A 358 -6.05 -33.41 -1.55
C ALA A 358 -7.24 -34.14 -2.24
N PRO A 359 -8.00 -34.98 -1.53
CA PRO A 359 -9.24 -35.52 -2.06
C PRO A 359 -10.12 -34.39 -2.57
N GLU A 360 -10.87 -34.66 -3.65
CA GLU A 360 -11.84 -33.70 -4.14
C GLU A 360 -12.77 -33.26 -3.02
N GLU A 361 -12.88 -31.96 -2.79
CA GLU A 361 -13.77 -31.43 -1.78
C GLU A 361 -15.22 -31.79 -2.15
N PRO A 362 -16.05 -32.20 -1.17
CA PRO A 362 -17.43 -32.52 -1.45
C PRO A 362 -18.15 -31.26 -1.93
N VAL A 363 -18.84 -31.39 -3.05
CA VAL A 363 -19.74 -30.35 -3.54
C VAL A 363 -20.88 -30.18 -2.56
N MET A 364 -21.07 -29.00 -1.99
CA MET A 364 -22.17 -28.68 -1.08
C MET A 364 -23.25 -27.92 -1.86
N PRO A 365 -24.26 -28.62 -2.40
CA PRO A 365 -25.36 -28.00 -3.11
C PRO A 365 -26.28 -27.24 -2.14
N VAL A 366 -26.88 -26.16 -2.62
CA VAL A 366 -27.79 -25.32 -1.82
C VAL A 366 -29.21 -25.40 -2.37
N GLN A 367 -30.19 -25.49 -1.45
CA GLN A 367 -31.63 -25.41 -1.77
C GLN A 367 -32.00 -23.96 -2.09
N VAL A 368 -32.64 -23.76 -3.24
CA VAL A 368 -33.14 -22.46 -3.67
C VAL A 368 -34.48 -22.61 -4.36
N THR A 369 -35.20 -21.51 -4.55
CA THR A 369 -36.45 -21.53 -5.36
C THR A 369 -36.14 -21.81 -6.82
N ALA A 370 -37.09 -22.35 -7.57
CA ALA A 370 -36.92 -22.66 -8.97
C ALA A 370 -36.50 -21.44 -9.82
N ASP A 371 -37.03 -20.27 -9.50
CA ASP A 371 -36.70 -19.01 -10.20
C ASP A 371 -35.25 -18.61 -9.96
N ILE A 372 -34.76 -18.73 -8.72
CA ILE A 372 -33.37 -18.46 -8.38
C ILE A 372 -32.45 -19.50 -9.04
N ALA A 373 -32.81 -20.78 -8.99
CA ALA A 373 -32.03 -21.82 -9.67
C ALA A 373 -31.86 -21.52 -11.16
N ASN A 374 -32.96 -21.19 -11.85
CA ASN A 374 -32.95 -20.88 -13.27
C ASN A 374 -32.15 -19.60 -13.58
N ALA A 375 -32.19 -18.61 -12.69
CA ALA A 375 -31.39 -17.38 -12.82
C ALA A 375 -29.89 -17.64 -12.65
N LEU A 376 -29.50 -18.51 -11.71
CA LEU A 376 -28.10 -18.79 -11.41
C LEU A 376 -27.41 -19.69 -12.45
N VAL A 377 -28.08 -20.72 -12.95
CA VAL A 377 -27.48 -21.72 -13.84
C VAL A 377 -26.79 -21.05 -15.04
N GLY A 378 -25.53 -21.42 -15.25
CA GLY A 378 -24.72 -20.92 -16.36
C GLY A 378 -23.34 -20.47 -15.93
N ARG A 379 -22.62 -19.83 -16.86
CA ARG A 379 -21.28 -19.28 -16.62
C ARG A 379 -21.37 -17.79 -16.27
N TRP A 380 -20.52 -17.39 -15.35
CA TRP A 380 -20.47 -16.03 -14.82
C TRP A 380 -19.05 -15.50 -14.87
N THR A 381 -18.89 -14.23 -15.24
CA THR A 381 -17.60 -13.56 -15.28
C THR A 381 -17.66 -12.32 -14.40
N GLY A 382 -16.70 -12.18 -13.51
CA GLY A 382 -16.56 -11.00 -12.66
C GLY A 382 -15.12 -10.53 -12.61
N ARG A 383 -14.94 -9.20 -12.66
CA ARG A 383 -13.64 -8.56 -12.51
C ARG A 383 -13.59 -7.85 -11.16
N PRO A 384 -12.75 -8.31 -10.20
CA PRO A 384 -12.55 -7.61 -8.96
C PRO A 384 -11.89 -6.25 -9.25
N ARG A 385 -12.26 -5.23 -8.50
CA ARG A 385 -11.63 -3.91 -8.63
C ARG A 385 -10.35 -3.87 -7.82
N LEU A 386 -9.24 -4.13 -8.48
CA LEU A 386 -7.89 -4.03 -7.94
C LEU A 386 -7.21 -2.79 -8.53
N ALA A 387 -6.40 -2.12 -7.71
CA ALA A 387 -5.66 -0.95 -8.18
C ALA A 387 -4.53 -1.33 -9.15
N THR A 388 -3.99 -2.54 -9.03
CA THR A 388 -2.73 -2.92 -9.66
C THR A 388 -2.87 -3.92 -10.81
N VAL A 389 -3.89 -4.76 -10.80
CA VAL A 389 -4.08 -5.82 -11.80
C VAL A 389 -5.51 -5.90 -12.30
N ASP A 390 -5.67 -6.21 -13.58
CA ASP A 390 -6.97 -6.46 -14.20
C ASP A 390 -7.02 -7.93 -14.64
N TYR A 391 -7.98 -8.70 -14.12
CA TYR A 391 -8.24 -10.09 -14.55
C TYR A 391 -9.68 -10.49 -14.29
N ASP A 392 -10.13 -11.54 -14.96
CA ASP A 392 -11.49 -12.06 -14.84
C ASP A 392 -11.51 -13.34 -13.98
N ILE A 393 -12.46 -13.42 -13.06
CA ILE A 393 -12.80 -14.64 -12.33
C ILE A 393 -14.00 -15.30 -13.02
N LEU A 394 -13.89 -16.59 -13.28
CA LEU A 394 -14.92 -17.38 -13.97
C LEU A 394 -15.57 -18.35 -13.02
N LEU A 395 -16.89 -18.22 -12.84
CA LEU A 395 -17.70 -19.14 -12.04
C LEU A 395 -18.68 -19.90 -12.94
N ALA A 396 -19.09 -21.09 -12.51
CA ALA A 396 -20.16 -21.85 -13.11
C ALA A 396 -21.14 -22.35 -12.05
N PHE A 397 -22.42 -22.18 -12.31
CA PHE A 397 -23.47 -22.77 -11.49
C PHE A 397 -24.27 -23.80 -12.28
N SER A 398 -24.58 -24.93 -11.67
CA SER A 398 -25.38 -26.00 -12.27
C SER A 398 -26.50 -26.41 -11.31
N LYS A 399 -27.59 -26.92 -11.88
CA LYS A 399 -28.75 -27.44 -11.12
C LYS A 399 -28.71 -28.95 -11.14
N ASN A 400 -28.88 -29.55 -9.98
CA ASN A 400 -28.98 -30.99 -9.80
C ASN A 400 -30.41 -31.48 -10.09
N ALA A 401 -30.57 -32.79 -10.21
CA ALA A 401 -31.86 -33.41 -10.48
C ALA A 401 -32.90 -33.17 -9.36
N ASP A 402 -32.44 -33.00 -8.13
CA ASP A 402 -33.26 -32.69 -6.95
C ASP A 402 -33.65 -31.20 -6.81
N GLY A 403 -33.21 -30.36 -7.79
CA GLY A 403 -33.49 -28.93 -7.81
C GLY A 403 -32.47 -28.07 -7.05
N THR A 404 -31.50 -28.65 -6.34
CA THR A 404 -30.42 -27.93 -5.69
C THR A 404 -29.45 -27.30 -6.70
N VAL A 405 -28.78 -26.25 -6.28
CA VAL A 405 -27.75 -25.58 -7.11
C VAL A 405 -26.36 -25.76 -6.48
N GLN A 406 -25.39 -26.04 -7.31
CA GLN A 406 -23.98 -26.08 -6.95
C GLN A 406 -23.17 -25.06 -7.76
N GLY A 407 -22.10 -24.54 -7.17
CA GLY A 407 -21.21 -23.58 -7.82
C GLY A 407 -19.77 -24.08 -7.86
N LYS A 408 -19.05 -23.69 -8.92
CA LYS A 408 -17.64 -23.98 -9.10
C LYS A 408 -16.88 -22.72 -9.52
N LEU A 409 -15.63 -22.60 -9.07
CA LEU A 409 -14.62 -21.74 -9.67
C LEU A 409 -14.03 -22.51 -10.86
N ILE A 410 -14.22 -22.01 -12.08
CA ILE A 410 -13.78 -22.70 -13.30
C ILE A 410 -12.52 -22.11 -13.90
N GLY A 411 -11.99 -21.01 -13.37
CA GLY A 411 -10.71 -20.45 -13.78
C GLY A 411 -10.60 -18.95 -13.63
N THR A 412 -9.48 -18.46 -14.09
CA THR A 412 -9.16 -17.04 -14.18
C THR A 412 -8.14 -16.84 -15.33
N ASP A 413 -8.03 -15.61 -15.83
CA ASP A 413 -6.96 -15.22 -16.75
C ASP A 413 -5.73 -14.62 -16.06
N LEU A 414 -5.71 -14.65 -14.71
CA LEU A 414 -4.58 -14.19 -13.93
C LEU A 414 -3.33 -15.03 -14.23
N LYS A 415 -2.24 -14.35 -14.52
CA LYS A 415 -0.90 -14.93 -14.65
C LYS A 415 -0.08 -14.63 -13.40
N THR A 416 0.62 -15.64 -12.92
CA THR A 416 1.59 -15.51 -11.84
C THR A 416 2.96 -15.05 -12.36
N PHE A 417 3.93 -14.94 -11.47
CA PHE A 417 5.30 -14.60 -11.82
C PHE A 417 5.85 -15.45 -12.96
N ARG A 418 6.67 -14.85 -13.84
CA ARG A 418 7.24 -15.46 -15.06
C ARG A 418 6.19 -15.88 -16.12
N GLY A 419 5.00 -15.31 -16.06
CA GLY A 419 3.96 -15.61 -17.04
C GLY A 419 3.34 -17.00 -16.92
N ARG A 420 3.59 -17.71 -15.80
CA ARG A 420 2.87 -18.94 -15.49
C ARG A 420 1.39 -18.61 -15.36
N VAL A 421 0.58 -19.35 -16.06
CA VAL A 421 -0.87 -19.21 -15.99
C VAL A 421 -1.33 -19.95 -14.75
N SER A 422 -2.17 -19.34 -13.94
CA SER A 422 -2.88 -20.08 -12.88
C SER A 422 -3.60 -21.25 -13.54
N PRO A 423 -3.44 -22.48 -13.03
CA PRO A 423 -4.11 -23.63 -13.62
C PRO A 423 -5.61 -23.42 -13.62
N THR A 424 -6.30 -24.03 -14.59
CA THR A 424 -7.75 -24.08 -14.57
C THR A 424 -8.17 -24.81 -13.29
N ILE A 425 -8.88 -24.11 -12.41
CA ILE A 425 -9.10 -24.62 -11.06
C ILE A 425 -10.19 -25.69 -11.05
N ASP A 426 -11.29 -25.53 -11.75
CA ASP A 426 -12.49 -26.40 -11.75
C ASP A 426 -12.82 -27.06 -10.38
N LYS A 427 -12.75 -26.24 -9.32
CA LYS A 427 -12.98 -26.67 -7.93
C LYS A 427 -14.34 -26.17 -7.43
N PRO A 428 -15.04 -26.93 -6.55
CA PRO A 428 -16.29 -26.47 -5.97
C PRO A 428 -16.10 -25.23 -5.12
N LEU A 429 -17.09 -24.32 -5.14
CA LEU A 429 -17.14 -23.20 -4.18
C LEU A 429 -17.39 -23.76 -2.79
N ARG A 430 -16.64 -23.29 -1.80
CA ARG A 430 -16.77 -23.71 -0.41
C ARG A 430 -17.88 -22.92 0.29
N GLY A 431 -18.60 -23.55 1.22
CA GLY A 431 -19.57 -22.86 2.08
C GLY A 431 -20.64 -22.09 1.30
N LEU A 432 -21.03 -22.57 0.11
CA LEU A 432 -22.07 -21.93 -0.69
C LEU A 432 -23.38 -21.91 0.09
N THR A 433 -23.91 -20.72 0.29
CA THR A 433 -25.23 -20.50 0.93
C THR A 433 -26.02 -19.49 0.14
N MET A 434 -27.35 -19.63 0.17
CA MET A 434 -28.28 -18.70 -0.45
C MET A 434 -29.49 -18.51 0.45
N LYS A 435 -29.79 -17.26 0.78
CA LYS A 435 -31.01 -16.88 1.49
C LYS A 435 -31.68 -15.74 0.73
N ASP A 436 -32.87 -16.00 0.24
CA ASP A 436 -33.54 -15.14 -0.71
C ASP A 436 -32.64 -14.90 -1.94
N ARG A 437 -32.19 -13.66 -2.16
CA ARG A 437 -31.25 -13.32 -3.24
C ARG A 437 -29.81 -13.08 -2.76
N ARG A 438 -29.56 -13.21 -1.44
CA ARG A 438 -28.24 -13.03 -0.84
C ARG A 438 -27.44 -14.31 -0.91
N MET A 439 -26.23 -14.23 -1.45
CA MET A 439 -25.33 -15.37 -1.64
C MET A 439 -24.01 -15.13 -0.91
N ASN A 440 -23.53 -16.21 -0.26
CA ASN A 440 -22.17 -16.25 0.27
C ASN A 440 -21.48 -17.52 -0.23
N PHE A 441 -20.19 -17.45 -0.47
CA PHE A 441 -19.31 -18.57 -0.76
C PHE A 441 -17.86 -18.19 -0.53
N GLU A 442 -16.99 -19.18 -0.44
CA GLU A 442 -15.54 -19.03 -0.40
C GLU A 442 -14.94 -19.56 -1.71
N LEU A 443 -13.96 -18.83 -2.24
CA LEU A 443 -13.17 -19.28 -3.39
C LEU A 443 -12.19 -20.37 -2.94
N PRO A 444 -12.10 -21.49 -3.67
CA PRO A 444 -11.25 -22.63 -3.32
C PRO A 444 -9.78 -22.39 -3.67
N ASN A 445 -9.13 -21.44 -3.02
CA ASN A 445 -7.71 -21.16 -3.17
C ASN A 445 -6.98 -21.16 -1.82
N THR A 446 -5.66 -21.12 -1.85
CA THR A 446 -4.78 -21.29 -0.68
C THR A 446 -5.04 -20.24 0.42
N GLN A 447 -5.35 -19.01 0.02
CA GLN A 447 -5.76 -17.95 0.94
C GLN A 447 -7.26 -17.70 0.76
N PRO A 448 -8.08 -17.85 1.82
CA PRO A 448 -9.52 -17.77 1.68
C PRO A 448 -9.98 -16.37 1.28
N TRP A 449 -10.78 -16.33 0.22
CA TRP A 449 -11.52 -15.15 -0.22
C TRP A 449 -13.01 -15.48 -0.18
N THR A 450 -13.73 -14.82 0.70
CA THR A 450 -15.16 -15.03 0.87
C THR A 450 -15.96 -13.99 0.08
N PHE A 451 -16.89 -14.44 -0.74
CA PHE A 451 -17.86 -13.58 -1.41
C PHE A 451 -19.10 -13.41 -0.55
N ALA A 452 -19.56 -12.17 -0.44
CA ALA A 452 -20.86 -11.83 0.12
C ALA A 452 -21.54 -10.84 -0.83
N GLY A 453 -22.71 -11.20 -1.35
CA GLY A 453 -23.39 -10.37 -2.35
C GLY A 453 -24.83 -10.72 -2.61
N GLU A 454 -25.42 -10.10 -3.60
CA GLU A 454 -26.83 -10.23 -3.94
C GLU A 454 -27.03 -10.42 -5.45
N LEU A 455 -27.91 -11.38 -5.79
CA LEU A 455 -28.37 -11.60 -7.15
C LEU A 455 -29.39 -10.55 -7.53
N SER A 456 -29.22 -9.84 -8.65
CA SER A 456 -30.14 -8.84 -9.16
C SER A 456 -31.53 -9.43 -9.43
N THR A 457 -32.56 -8.59 -9.40
CA THR A 457 -33.95 -9.03 -9.60
C THR A 457 -34.19 -9.66 -10.97
N ASP A 458 -33.50 -9.21 -11.99
CA ASP A 458 -33.52 -9.76 -13.34
C ASP A 458 -32.64 -11.03 -13.51
N GLY A 459 -31.88 -11.42 -12.48
CA GLY A 459 -30.98 -12.58 -12.51
C GLY A 459 -29.74 -12.42 -13.38
N ALA A 460 -29.42 -11.22 -13.86
CA ALA A 460 -28.32 -10.97 -14.80
C ALA A 460 -26.98 -10.62 -14.13
N ALA A 461 -27.01 -10.19 -12.86
CA ALA A 461 -25.83 -9.75 -12.12
C ALA A 461 -25.84 -10.31 -10.69
N LEU A 462 -24.64 -10.68 -10.21
CA LEU A 462 -24.36 -11.03 -8.82
C LEU A 462 -23.34 -10.03 -8.31
N THR A 463 -23.78 -9.04 -7.51
CA THR A 463 -22.98 -7.94 -7.04
C THR A 463 -22.67 -8.07 -5.57
N GLY A 464 -21.42 -7.90 -5.17
CA GLY A 464 -20.98 -8.02 -3.80
C GLY A 464 -19.53 -7.67 -3.57
N THR A 465 -18.97 -8.20 -2.52
CA THR A 465 -17.58 -7.99 -2.10
C THR A 465 -16.88 -9.33 -1.88
N LEU A 466 -15.67 -9.45 -2.40
CA LEU A 466 -14.71 -10.48 -2.01
C LEU A 466 -13.90 -9.96 -0.81
N ASN A 467 -13.91 -10.69 0.29
CA ASN A 467 -13.27 -10.31 1.53
C ASN A 467 -12.17 -11.30 1.94
N SER A 468 -11.07 -10.79 2.48
CA SER A 468 -9.98 -11.56 3.08
C SER A 468 -9.28 -10.75 4.17
N ALA A 469 -8.21 -11.30 4.74
CA ALA A 469 -7.32 -10.57 5.64
C ALA A 469 -6.66 -9.33 4.97
N GLN A 470 -6.57 -9.32 3.64
CA GLN A 470 -6.04 -8.19 2.85
C GLN A 470 -7.08 -7.05 2.65
N GLY A 471 -8.33 -7.27 3.03
CA GLY A 471 -9.43 -6.32 2.86
C GLY A 471 -10.54 -6.83 1.96
N GLY A 472 -11.50 -5.95 1.65
CA GLY A 472 -12.65 -6.22 0.79
C GLY A 472 -12.51 -5.60 -0.60
N MET A 473 -12.94 -6.32 -1.63
CA MET A 473 -12.90 -5.87 -3.03
C MET A 473 -14.29 -5.97 -3.65
N PRO A 474 -14.86 -4.87 -4.11
CA PRO A 474 -16.12 -4.91 -4.85
C PRO A 474 -15.97 -5.72 -6.14
N VAL A 475 -16.96 -6.56 -6.42
CA VAL A 475 -17.03 -7.34 -7.65
C VAL A 475 -18.48 -7.48 -8.11
N THR A 476 -18.68 -7.45 -9.43
CA THR A 476 -19.95 -7.80 -10.04
C THR A 476 -19.69 -8.90 -11.05
N PHE A 477 -20.25 -10.06 -10.79
CA PHE A 477 -20.30 -11.16 -11.77
C PHE A 477 -21.51 -10.96 -12.70
N ARG A 478 -21.29 -11.14 -13.99
CA ARG A 478 -22.33 -11.07 -15.00
C ARG A 478 -22.46 -12.42 -15.70
N LYS A 479 -23.68 -12.82 -15.97
CA LYS A 479 -23.96 -14.04 -16.71
C LYS A 479 -23.47 -13.89 -18.16
N ARG A 480 -22.80 -14.93 -18.67
CA ARG A 480 -22.36 -15.04 -20.08
C ARG A 480 -23.39 -15.75 -20.90
#